data_82b20c2b77f72d4f0c030683d90b5f18
#
_entry.id   82b20c2b77f72d4f0c030683d90b5f18
#
_cell.length_a   1.000
_cell.length_b   1.000
_cell.length_c   1.000
_cell.angle_alpha   90.00
_cell.angle_beta   90.00
_cell.angle_gamma   90.00
#
_symmetry.space_group_name_H-M   'P 1'
#
loop_
_entity.id
_entity.type
_entity.pdbx_description
1 polymer ?
#
loop_
_entity_poly.entity_id
_entity_poly.type
_entity_poly.pdbx_seq_one_letter_code
_entity_poly.pdbx_strand_id
1 'polypeptide(L)'
;MIIDHSLGLVFLHVPKCAGTALRTAWQDAAEGRDVVSFFDFGFDPVLQRQVDLAHQPLMDLRHRKEWRFLRRYHVVACIRHPYQRLASACREYYRQHSRESELQMRREPPSREQMLHYLRRLPGAMDAHDLRYVHGFPISWFSHYGSKPMVDTLLRCGQLADDLNALSARLELPAALTAQLQRVGAGDGRRPSAALDQLERDPDLRALAHVLHRDDFRCFGFERSPAQFEDPELKQLIEQSLAIGPSHALPLPNLTPQMRWYYGRSSHRPEPVLRPTRSPRTPR
;
A
#
# COMPACT_ATOMS: atom_id res chain seq x y z
N MET A 1 -5.30 6.99 3.61
CA MET A 1 -6.26 6.75 4.71
C MET A 1 -7.47 7.66 4.54
N ILE A 2 -8.68 7.18 4.90
CA ILE A 2 -9.89 8.00 5.03
C ILE A 2 -10.38 7.87 6.46
N ILE A 3 -10.90 8.97 7.02
CA ILE A 3 -11.62 8.98 8.29
C ILE A 3 -13.00 9.58 8.01
N ASP A 4 -14.04 8.80 8.22
CA ASP A 4 -15.42 9.24 8.10
C ASP A 4 -15.99 9.40 9.51
N HIS A 5 -16.03 10.64 9.96
CA HIS A 5 -16.50 10.98 11.30
C HIS A 5 -18.01 10.80 11.46
N SER A 6 -18.75 10.92 10.38
CA SER A 6 -20.21 10.74 10.39
C SER A 6 -20.61 9.28 10.58
N LEU A 7 -19.78 8.34 10.07
CA LEU A 7 -20.05 6.91 10.17
C LEU A 7 -19.21 6.22 11.28
N GLY A 8 -18.27 6.93 11.89
CA GLY A 8 -17.33 6.33 12.82
C GLY A 8 -16.44 5.27 12.15
N LEU A 9 -15.99 5.52 10.92
CA LEU A 9 -15.22 4.59 10.11
C LEU A 9 -13.82 5.13 9.79
N VAL A 10 -12.84 4.21 9.76
CA VAL A 10 -11.51 4.45 9.19
C VAL A 10 -11.25 3.45 8.08
N PHE A 11 -10.91 3.93 6.88
CA PHE A 11 -10.38 3.10 5.81
C PHE A 11 -8.87 3.28 5.74
N LEU A 12 -8.12 2.22 6.09
CA LEU A 12 -6.66 2.17 5.94
C LEU A 12 -6.30 1.80 4.50
N HIS A 13 -5.59 2.69 3.84
CA HIS A 13 -5.22 2.50 2.45
C HIS A 13 -3.92 1.67 2.35
N VAL A 14 -4.05 0.34 2.37
CA VAL A 14 -2.93 -0.56 2.06
C VAL A 14 -2.54 -0.41 0.59
N PRO A 15 -1.26 -0.17 0.28
CA PRO A 15 -0.82 0.04 -1.09
C PRO A 15 -1.12 -1.16 -2.01
N LYS A 16 -1.53 -0.89 -3.24
CA LYS A 16 -1.77 -1.89 -4.30
C LYS A 16 -2.88 -2.90 -4.00
N CYS A 17 -3.79 -2.55 -3.08
CA CYS A 17 -4.96 -3.34 -2.67
C CYS A 17 -6.27 -2.59 -2.98
N ALA A 18 -6.50 -2.19 -4.21
CA ALA A 18 -7.70 -1.47 -4.70
C ALA A 18 -8.00 -0.14 -4.00
N GLY A 19 -7.10 0.36 -3.12
CA GLY A 19 -7.37 1.50 -2.25
C GLY A 19 -7.70 2.80 -2.98
N THR A 20 -7.14 3.04 -4.17
CA THR A 20 -7.49 4.23 -4.99
C THR A 20 -8.95 4.21 -5.41
N ALA A 21 -9.46 3.08 -5.92
CA ALA A 21 -10.85 2.95 -6.32
C ALA A 21 -11.81 3.10 -5.13
N LEU A 22 -11.49 2.45 -4.00
CA LEU A 22 -12.26 2.57 -2.77
C LEU A 22 -12.27 4.00 -2.23
N ARG A 23 -11.12 4.68 -2.26
CA ARG A 23 -11.01 6.08 -1.85
C ARG A 23 -11.88 6.99 -2.71
N THR A 24 -11.80 6.83 -4.04
CA THR A 24 -12.63 7.62 -4.96
C THR A 24 -14.11 7.39 -4.68
N ALA A 25 -14.55 6.14 -4.55
CA ALA A 25 -15.93 5.81 -4.21
C ALA A 25 -16.40 6.46 -2.90
N TRP A 26 -15.53 6.49 -1.89
CA TRP A 26 -15.82 7.12 -0.60
C TRP A 26 -15.95 8.64 -0.71
N GLN A 27 -15.06 9.26 -1.50
CA GLN A 27 -15.07 10.70 -1.73
C GLN A 27 -16.28 11.15 -2.56
N ASP A 28 -16.62 10.40 -3.61
CA ASP A 28 -17.77 10.70 -4.48
C ASP A 28 -19.10 10.61 -3.74
N ALA A 29 -19.16 9.80 -2.69
CA ALA A 29 -20.34 9.67 -1.85
C ALA A 29 -20.27 10.50 -0.55
N ALA A 30 -19.30 11.40 -0.41
CA ALA A 30 -19.06 12.12 0.86
C ALA A 30 -19.99 13.29 1.12
N GLU A 31 -20.88 13.64 0.17
CA GLU A 31 -21.81 14.77 0.33
C GLU A 31 -22.60 14.67 1.63
N GLY A 32 -22.65 15.75 2.38
CA GLY A 32 -23.34 15.85 3.67
C GLY A 32 -22.65 15.12 4.84
N ARG A 33 -21.47 14.51 4.63
CA ARG A 33 -20.71 13.80 5.68
C ARG A 33 -19.40 14.51 6.05
N ASP A 34 -18.96 14.35 7.28
CA ASP A 34 -17.63 14.83 7.74
C ASP A 34 -16.58 13.77 7.43
N VAL A 35 -16.01 13.85 6.21
CA VAL A 35 -15.02 12.91 5.70
C VAL A 35 -13.67 13.60 5.52
N VAL A 36 -12.62 13.02 6.09
CA VAL A 36 -11.25 13.48 5.95
C VAL A 36 -10.46 12.46 5.14
N SER A 37 -9.88 12.89 4.02
CA SER A 37 -9.05 12.04 3.14
C SER A 37 -7.58 12.47 3.22
N PHE A 38 -6.70 11.50 3.41
CA PHE A 38 -5.26 11.67 3.42
C PHE A 38 -4.71 11.04 2.15
N PHE A 39 -4.15 11.86 1.28
CA PHE A 39 -3.72 11.38 -0.04
C PHE A 39 -2.42 12.01 -0.54
N ASP A 40 -1.89 12.97 0.18
CA ASP A 40 -0.71 13.69 -0.27
C ASP A 40 0.55 13.23 0.48
N PHE A 41 1.69 13.72 0.04
CA PHE A 41 2.92 13.59 0.80
C PHE A 41 3.06 14.78 1.74
N GLY A 42 3.78 14.61 2.83
CA GLY A 42 4.06 15.68 3.76
C GLY A 42 5.29 15.41 4.59
N PHE A 43 5.85 16.46 5.16
CA PHE A 43 6.91 16.34 6.16
C PHE A 43 6.29 16.05 7.52
N ASP A 44 6.73 14.97 8.18
CA ASP A 44 6.32 14.66 9.54
C ASP A 44 7.38 15.18 10.54
N PRO A 45 7.04 16.17 11.39
CA PRO A 45 8.01 16.77 12.28
C PRO A 45 8.43 15.85 13.43
N VAL A 46 7.66 14.81 13.77
CA VAL A 46 8.02 13.83 14.79
C VAL A 46 9.00 12.82 14.22
N LEU A 47 8.74 12.35 13.02
CA LEU A 47 9.58 11.36 12.32
C LEU A 47 10.77 12.01 11.60
N GLN A 48 10.80 13.34 11.49
CA GLN A 48 11.84 14.14 10.81
C GLN A 48 12.09 13.67 9.36
N ARG A 49 11.01 13.30 8.66
CA ARG A 49 11.10 12.83 7.27
C ARG A 49 9.81 13.06 6.49
N GLN A 50 9.91 12.94 5.18
CA GLN A 50 8.75 12.87 4.29
C GLN A 50 7.99 11.57 4.54
N VAL A 51 6.66 11.65 4.50
CA VAL A 51 5.74 10.52 4.61
C VAL A 51 4.71 10.57 3.50
N ASP A 52 4.29 9.40 3.05
CA ASP A 52 3.13 9.27 2.18
C ASP A 52 1.88 9.14 3.07
N LEU A 53 1.08 10.20 3.14
CA LEU A 53 -0.11 10.26 3.97
C LEU A 53 -1.19 9.27 3.53
N ALA A 54 -1.18 8.85 2.26
CA ALA A 54 -2.07 7.81 1.78
C ALA A 54 -1.70 6.43 2.33
N HIS A 55 -0.39 6.12 2.37
CA HIS A 55 0.16 4.80 2.64
C HIS A 55 1.08 4.82 3.87
N GLN A 56 0.54 5.29 4.99
CA GLN A 56 1.33 5.43 6.21
C GLN A 56 1.32 4.13 7.04
N PRO A 57 2.50 3.51 7.31
CA PRO A 57 2.59 2.39 8.24
C PRO A 57 2.04 2.74 9.63
N LEU A 58 1.44 1.79 10.33
CA LEU A 58 0.84 2.06 11.64
C LEU A 58 1.85 2.51 12.70
N MET A 59 3.11 2.08 12.59
CA MET A 59 4.18 2.55 13.45
C MET A 59 4.43 4.06 13.31
N ASP A 60 4.30 4.58 12.09
CA ASP A 60 4.41 6.02 11.83
C ASP A 60 3.14 6.76 12.27
N LEU A 61 1.98 6.17 11.97
CA LEU A 61 0.67 6.76 12.28
C LEU A 61 0.45 6.93 13.79
N ARG A 62 1.08 6.08 14.62
CA ARG A 62 0.88 6.12 16.09
C ARG A 62 1.23 7.46 16.74
N HIS A 63 2.12 8.22 16.13
CA HIS A 63 2.55 9.55 16.63
C HIS A 63 1.60 10.66 16.23
N ARG A 64 0.62 10.39 15.39
CA ARG A 64 -0.32 11.36 14.88
C ARG A 64 -1.62 11.35 15.67
N LYS A 65 -2.30 12.48 15.67
CA LYS A 65 -3.61 12.62 16.33
C LYS A 65 -4.69 11.68 15.77
N GLU A 66 -4.53 11.25 14.52
CA GLU A 66 -5.41 10.32 13.83
C GLU A 66 -5.41 8.93 14.45
N TRP A 67 -4.32 8.55 15.15
CA TRP A 67 -4.21 7.25 15.85
C TRP A 67 -5.38 6.95 16.78
N ARG A 68 -5.93 8.00 17.45
CA ARG A 68 -7.07 7.85 18.36
C ARG A 68 -8.30 7.26 17.69
N PHE A 69 -8.49 7.52 16.37
CA PHE A 69 -9.64 7.04 15.63
C PHE A 69 -9.55 5.56 15.31
N LEU A 70 -8.34 5.00 15.14
CA LEU A 70 -8.15 3.55 14.99
C LEU A 70 -8.58 2.75 16.24
N ARG A 71 -8.73 3.40 17.37
CA ARG A 71 -9.15 2.78 18.64
C ARG A 71 -10.62 3.01 18.96
N ARG A 72 -11.29 3.87 18.22
CA ARG A 72 -12.67 4.31 18.51
C ARG A 72 -13.64 4.03 17.39
N TYR A 73 -13.15 3.97 16.18
CA TYR A 73 -13.95 3.79 14.97
C TYR A 73 -13.76 2.39 14.43
N HIS A 74 -14.70 1.94 13.63
CA HIS A 74 -14.59 0.68 12.93
C HIS A 74 -13.54 0.81 11.81
N VAL A 75 -12.50 -0.02 11.85
CA VAL A 75 -11.36 0.06 10.92
C VAL A 75 -11.50 -0.97 9.82
N VAL A 76 -11.45 -0.51 8.58
CA VAL A 76 -11.54 -1.31 7.37
C VAL A 76 -10.24 -1.22 6.58
N ALA A 77 -9.73 -2.32 6.06
CA ALA A 77 -8.62 -2.35 5.11
C ALA A 77 -8.88 -3.36 4.00
N CYS A 78 -8.37 -3.07 2.81
CA CYS A 78 -8.36 -4.02 1.72
C CYS A 78 -7.00 -4.71 1.63
N ILE A 79 -7.01 -6.05 1.45
CA ILE A 79 -5.80 -6.88 1.34
C ILE A 79 -5.79 -7.62 0.01
N ARG A 80 -4.60 -8.01 -0.41
CA ARG A 80 -4.36 -8.75 -1.64
C ARG A 80 -3.28 -9.79 -1.42
N HIS A 81 -3.34 -10.92 -2.17
CA HIS A 81 -2.30 -11.93 -2.11
C HIS A 81 -0.90 -11.31 -2.30
N PRO A 82 0.11 -11.62 -1.45
CA PRO A 82 1.41 -10.94 -1.45
C PRO A 82 2.10 -10.95 -2.82
N TYR A 83 2.04 -12.06 -3.58
CA TYR A 83 2.65 -12.12 -4.92
C TYR A 83 1.98 -11.16 -5.90
N GLN A 84 0.65 -11.11 -5.91
CA GLN A 84 -0.10 -10.17 -6.76
C GLN A 84 0.21 -8.72 -6.41
N ARG A 85 0.33 -8.45 -5.12
CA ARG A 85 0.66 -7.12 -4.61
C ARG A 85 2.08 -6.70 -4.98
N LEU A 86 3.08 -7.58 -4.76
CA LEU A 86 4.47 -7.33 -5.10
C LEU A 86 4.70 -7.14 -6.60
N ALA A 87 4.09 -7.98 -7.45
CA ALA A 87 4.14 -7.80 -8.89
C ALA A 87 3.59 -6.42 -9.30
N SER A 88 2.47 -5.99 -8.67
CA SER A 88 1.90 -4.65 -8.89
C SER A 88 2.79 -3.53 -8.35
N ALA A 89 3.45 -3.73 -7.20
CA ALA A 89 4.35 -2.75 -6.59
C ALA A 89 5.63 -2.56 -7.42
N CYS A 90 6.23 -3.65 -7.87
CA CYS A 90 7.41 -3.63 -8.73
C CYS A 90 7.12 -2.91 -10.05
N ARG A 91 6.01 -3.25 -10.71
CA ARG A 91 5.58 -2.56 -11.93
C ARG A 91 5.38 -1.06 -11.70
N GLU A 92 4.75 -0.67 -10.58
CA GLU A 92 4.56 0.73 -10.23
C GLU A 92 5.88 1.45 -9.97
N TYR A 93 6.81 0.80 -9.29
CA TYR A 93 8.15 1.35 -9.05
C TYR A 93 8.84 1.70 -10.37
N TYR A 94 8.91 0.77 -11.32
CA TYR A 94 9.56 1.04 -12.60
C TYR A 94 8.78 2.04 -13.45
N ARG A 95 7.45 2.03 -13.41
CA ARG A 95 6.62 3.04 -14.06
C ARG A 95 6.95 4.46 -13.57
N GLN A 96 7.27 4.61 -12.30
CA GLN A 96 7.56 5.93 -11.69
C GLN A 96 9.02 6.33 -11.77
N HIS A 97 9.94 5.35 -11.78
CA HIS A 97 11.37 5.60 -11.57
C HIS A 97 12.28 5.09 -12.70
N SER A 98 11.74 4.50 -13.76
CA SER A 98 12.53 4.16 -14.95
C SER A 98 12.62 5.34 -15.92
N ARG A 99 13.58 5.26 -16.86
CA ARG A 99 13.68 6.22 -17.98
C ARG A 99 12.72 5.90 -19.11
N GLU A 100 12.11 4.75 -19.07
CA GLU A 100 11.16 4.29 -20.07
C GLU A 100 9.85 5.10 -19.98
N SER A 101 9.21 5.30 -21.11
CA SER A 101 7.94 6.01 -21.13
C SER A 101 6.86 5.22 -20.40
N GLU A 102 5.90 5.91 -19.78
CA GLU A 102 4.77 5.26 -19.11
C GLU A 102 3.99 4.29 -20.04
N LEU A 103 3.94 4.62 -21.34
CA LEU A 103 3.31 3.79 -22.37
C LEU A 103 4.06 2.47 -22.58
N GLN A 104 5.40 2.50 -22.56
CA GLN A 104 6.23 1.32 -22.71
C GLN A 104 6.07 0.40 -21.49
N MET A 105 6.12 0.95 -20.27
CA MET A 105 5.91 0.19 -19.04
C MET A 105 4.50 -0.39 -18.87
N ARG A 106 3.52 0.13 -19.58
CA ARG A 106 2.17 -0.46 -19.63
C ARG A 106 2.12 -1.69 -20.54
N ARG A 107 2.97 -1.75 -21.55
CA ARG A 107 3.04 -2.85 -22.53
C ARG A 107 3.96 -3.96 -22.07
N GLU A 108 5.10 -3.61 -21.49
CA GLU A 108 6.15 -4.54 -21.08
C GLU A 108 6.18 -4.67 -19.55
N PRO A 109 6.04 -5.89 -19.00
CA PRO A 109 6.21 -6.12 -17.58
C PRO A 109 7.69 -5.90 -17.18
N PRO A 110 8.00 -5.61 -15.90
CA PRO A 110 9.36 -5.61 -15.42
C PRO A 110 10.07 -6.93 -15.75
N SER A 111 11.33 -6.87 -16.20
CA SER A 111 12.13 -8.08 -16.47
C SER A 111 12.42 -8.84 -15.16
N ARG A 112 12.91 -10.10 -15.30
CA ARG A 112 13.37 -10.89 -14.14
C ARG A 112 14.41 -10.14 -13.31
N GLU A 113 15.40 -9.56 -13.97
CA GLU A 113 16.48 -8.81 -13.33
C GLU A 113 15.97 -7.58 -12.59
N GLN A 114 15.03 -6.87 -13.19
CA GLN A 114 14.37 -5.74 -12.57
C GLN A 114 13.59 -6.17 -11.32
N MET A 115 12.85 -7.28 -11.39
CA MET A 115 12.10 -7.80 -10.24
C MET A 115 13.04 -8.27 -9.11
N LEU A 116 14.12 -8.99 -9.43
CA LEU A 116 15.16 -9.37 -8.47
C LEU A 116 15.83 -8.14 -7.84
N HIS A 117 16.16 -7.14 -8.64
CA HIS A 117 16.72 -5.89 -8.15
C HIS A 117 15.78 -5.18 -7.16
N TYR A 118 14.48 -5.08 -7.51
CA TYR A 118 13.49 -4.48 -6.63
C TYR A 118 13.36 -5.23 -5.31
N LEU A 119 13.20 -6.56 -5.35
CA LEU A 119 13.03 -7.39 -4.16
C LEU A 119 14.26 -7.40 -3.26
N ARG A 120 15.47 -7.44 -3.83
CA ARG A 120 16.72 -7.39 -3.05
C ARG A 120 16.93 -6.07 -2.34
N ARG A 121 16.40 -4.98 -2.88
CA ARG A 121 16.49 -3.66 -2.25
C ARG A 121 15.40 -3.37 -1.23
N LEU A 122 14.32 -4.13 -1.28
CA LEU A 122 13.17 -3.90 -0.42
C LEU A 122 13.49 -3.93 1.08
N PRO A 123 14.30 -4.85 1.63
CA PRO A 123 14.65 -4.84 3.05
C PRO A 123 15.31 -3.53 3.50
N GLY A 124 16.33 -3.07 2.78
CA GLY A 124 17.00 -1.80 3.11
C GLY A 124 16.08 -0.59 2.91
N ALA A 125 15.19 -0.64 1.92
CA ALA A 125 14.21 0.41 1.70
C ALA A 125 13.15 0.45 2.83
N MET A 126 12.76 -0.70 3.36
CA MET A 126 11.87 -0.80 4.52
C MET A 126 12.53 -0.18 5.77
N ASP A 127 13.78 -0.52 6.03
CA ASP A 127 14.55 0.00 7.16
C ASP A 127 14.75 1.53 7.08
N ALA A 128 15.06 2.02 5.88
CA ALA A 128 15.19 3.45 5.60
C ALA A 128 13.85 4.19 5.44
N HIS A 129 12.71 3.50 5.46
CA HIS A 129 11.39 4.01 5.11
C HIS A 129 11.37 4.78 3.77
N ASP A 130 12.02 4.21 2.76
CA ASP A 130 12.13 4.82 1.43
C ASP A 130 10.78 4.81 0.72
N LEU A 131 10.20 5.98 0.53
CA LEU A 131 8.86 6.16 -0.07
C LEU A 131 8.74 5.60 -1.48
N ARG A 132 9.86 5.45 -2.21
CA ARG A 132 9.86 4.83 -3.55
C ARG A 132 9.43 3.37 -3.51
N TYR A 133 9.65 2.71 -2.38
CA TYR A 133 9.34 1.30 -2.16
C TYR A 133 8.10 1.06 -1.29
N VAL A 134 7.43 2.11 -0.82
CA VAL A 134 6.29 1.98 0.11
C VAL A 134 5.20 1.04 -0.39
N HIS A 135 5.02 0.95 -1.70
CA HIS A 135 4.08 0.02 -2.32
C HIS A 135 4.44 -1.45 -2.11
N GLY A 136 5.70 -1.75 -1.84
CA GLY A 136 6.21 -3.10 -1.57
C GLY A 136 6.26 -3.47 -0.08
N PHE A 137 6.05 -2.54 0.84
CA PHE A 137 6.10 -2.85 2.28
C PHE A 137 5.02 -3.87 2.66
N PRO A 138 5.23 -4.77 3.63
CA PRO A 138 4.25 -5.78 4.02
C PRO A 138 2.89 -5.18 4.38
N ILE A 139 1.80 -5.89 4.10
CA ILE A 139 0.43 -5.49 4.46
C ILE A 139 0.32 -5.33 5.97
N SER A 140 0.99 -6.21 6.72
CA SER A 140 1.04 -6.19 8.18
C SER A 140 1.53 -4.86 8.76
N TRP A 141 2.40 -4.13 8.06
CA TRP A 141 2.84 -2.80 8.49
C TRP A 141 1.73 -1.75 8.49
N PHE A 142 0.71 -1.94 7.67
CA PHE A 142 -0.44 -1.04 7.53
C PHE A 142 -1.67 -1.49 8.32
N SER A 143 -1.67 -2.71 8.85
CA SER A 143 -2.83 -3.32 9.48
C SER A 143 -2.58 -3.81 10.92
N HIS A 144 -1.31 -3.98 11.31
CA HIS A 144 -0.93 -4.43 12.64
C HIS A 144 -0.03 -3.42 13.34
N TYR A 145 -0.21 -3.29 14.65
CA TYR A 145 0.71 -2.59 15.53
C TYR A 145 1.43 -3.62 16.42
N GLY A 146 2.68 -3.91 16.10
CA GLY A 146 3.36 -5.11 16.60
C GLY A 146 2.62 -6.35 16.11
N SER A 147 2.27 -7.25 17.03
CA SER A 147 1.47 -8.45 16.73
C SER A 147 -0.04 -8.22 16.76
N LYS A 148 -0.49 -7.04 17.18
CA LYS A 148 -1.91 -6.74 17.36
C LYS A 148 -2.55 -6.26 16.08
N PRO A 149 -3.60 -6.93 15.55
CA PRO A 149 -4.39 -6.40 14.46
C PRO A 149 -5.13 -5.13 14.90
N MET A 150 -5.12 -4.13 14.03
CA MET A 150 -5.81 -2.85 14.22
C MET A 150 -6.95 -2.66 13.22
N VAL A 151 -7.32 -3.72 12.50
CA VAL A 151 -8.36 -3.74 11.47
C VAL A 151 -9.49 -4.64 11.93
N ASP A 152 -10.71 -4.14 11.90
CA ASP A 152 -11.92 -4.88 12.29
C ASP A 152 -12.53 -5.64 11.12
N THR A 153 -12.36 -5.12 9.88
CA THR A 153 -12.85 -5.77 8.65
C THR A 153 -11.79 -5.76 7.57
N LEU A 154 -11.47 -6.95 7.09
CA LEU A 154 -10.61 -7.14 5.92
C LEU A 154 -11.46 -7.39 4.67
N LEU A 155 -11.25 -6.56 3.65
CA LEU A 155 -11.76 -6.75 2.29
C LEU A 155 -10.69 -7.46 1.46
N ARG A 156 -11.06 -8.49 0.71
CA ARG A 156 -10.12 -9.27 -0.12
C ARG A 156 -10.30 -8.90 -1.58
N CYS A 157 -9.24 -8.43 -2.24
CA CYS A 157 -9.30 -8.08 -3.67
C CYS A 157 -9.90 -9.20 -4.56
N GLY A 158 -9.71 -10.46 -4.20
CA GLY A 158 -10.28 -11.59 -4.96
C GLY A 158 -11.77 -11.83 -4.75
N GLN A 159 -12.39 -11.19 -3.76
CA GLN A 159 -13.79 -11.33 -3.34
C GLN A 159 -14.40 -9.97 -3.01
N LEU A 160 -13.88 -8.91 -3.62
CA LEU A 160 -14.15 -7.53 -3.21
C LEU A 160 -15.64 -7.16 -3.30
N ALA A 161 -16.35 -7.68 -4.30
CA ALA A 161 -17.79 -7.42 -4.44
C ALA A 161 -18.60 -7.96 -3.25
N ASP A 162 -18.33 -9.23 -2.89
CA ASP A 162 -19.04 -9.89 -1.78
C ASP A 162 -18.68 -9.25 -0.44
N ASP A 163 -17.40 -8.98 -0.22
CA ASP A 163 -16.92 -8.34 1.00
C ASP A 163 -17.47 -6.91 1.18
N LEU A 164 -17.62 -6.15 0.09
CA LEU A 164 -18.22 -4.80 0.13
C LEU A 164 -19.72 -4.83 0.38
N ASN A 165 -20.42 -5.81 -0.21
CA ASN A 165 -21.86 -6.00 0.06
C ASN A 165 -22.09 -6.39 1.54
N ALA A 166 -21.28 -7.32 2.06
CA ALA A 166 -21.35 -7.73 3.45
C ALA A 166 -21.01 -6.57 4.41
N LEU A 167 -19.98 -5.77 4.09
CA LEU A 167 -19.64 -4.59 4.86
C LEU A 167 -20.78 -3.58 4.88
N SER A 168 -21.36 -3.27 3.71
CA SER A 168 -22.44 -2.29 3.57
C SER A 168 -23.68 -2.70 4.36
N ALA A 169 -24.06 -3.98 4.30
CA ALA A 169 -25.19 -4.51 5.04
C ALA A 169 -24.95 -4.50 6.56
N ARG A 170 -23.75 -4.93 7.00
CA ARG A 170 -23.41 -5.02 8.43
C ARG A 170 -23.34 -3.66 9.13
N LEU A 171 -22.81 -2.65 8.43
CA LEU A 171 -22.63 -1.32 8.98
C LEU A 171 -23.72 -0.34 8.55
N GLU A 172 -24.77 -0.81 7.89
CA GLU A 172 -25.90 0.00 7.41
C GLU A 172 -25.42 1.27 6.68
N LEU A 173 -24.45 1.08 5.76
CA LEU A 173 -23.84 2.21 5.06
C LEU A 173 -24.88 2.97 4.23
N PRO A 174 -24.75 4.30 4.09
CA PRO A 174 -25.65 5.11 3.27
C PRO A 174 -25.76 4.57 1.84
N ALA A 175 -26.97 4.62 1.27
CA ALA A 175 -27.25 4.07 -0.06
C ALA A 175 -26.31 4.63 -1.15
N ALA A 176 -25.98 5.93 -1.10
CA ALA A 176 -25.04 6.55 -2.03
C ALA A 176 -23.64 5.91 -1.95
N LEU A 177 -23.13 5.69 -0.73
CA LEU A 177 -21.82 5.04 -0.54
C LEU A 177 -21.86 3.58 -0.98
N THR A 178 -22.89 2.85 -0.58
CA THR A 178 -23.10 1.45 -0.97
C THR A 178 -23.09 1.30 -2.49
N ALA A 179 -23.82 2.16 -3.22
CA ALA A 179 -23.85 2.12 -4.68
C ALA A 179 -22.46 2.36 -5.31
N GLN A 180 -21.69 3.29 -4.78
CA GLN A 180 -20.30 3.53 -5.26
C GLN A 180 -19.39 2.35 -4.96
N LEU A 181 -19.47 1.76 -3.76
CA LEU A 181 -18.67 0.59 -3.40
C LEU A 181 -19.01 -0.64 -4.26
N GLN A 182 -20.28 -0.85 -4.58
CA GLN A 182 -20.73 -1.92 -5.48
C GLN A 182 -20.13 -1.77 -6.89
N ARG A 183 -20.03 -0.54 -7.41
CA ARG A 183 -19.35 -0.28 -8.70
C ARG A 183 -17.88 -0.66 -8.65
N VAL A 184 -17.20 -0.38 -7.54
CA VAL A 184 -15.79 -0.81 -7.35
C VAL A 184 -15.69 -2.32 -7.33
N GLY A 185 -16.56 -3.02 -6.60
CA GLY A 185 -16.62 -4.48 -6.55
C GLY A 185 -16.83 -5.10 -7.93
N ALA A 186 -17.77 -4.56 -8.72
CA ALA A 186 -18.03 -5.04 -10.08
C ALA A 186 -16.83 -4.85 -11.05
N GLY A 187 -15.97 -3.86 -10.78
CA GLY A 187 -14.77 -3.58 -11.57
C GLY A 187 -13.53 -4.38 -11.18
N ASP A 188 -13.58 -5.17 -10.10
CA ASP A 188 -12.43 -5.93 -9.57
C ASP A 188 -12.16 -7.24 -10.35
N GLY A 189 -12.36 -7.23 -11.66
CA GLY A 189 -11.98 -8.34 -12.52
C GLY A 189 -10.47 -8.62 -12.47
N ARG A 190 -10.08 -9.88 -12.26
CA ARG A 190 -8.69 -10.34 -12.35
C ARG A 190 -8.17 -10.06 -13.75
N ARG A 191 -7.31 -9.05 -13.89
CA ARG A 191 -6.59 -8.82 -15.15
C ARG A 191 -5.35 -9.70 -15.17
N PRO A 192 -5.11 -10.45 -16.25
CA PRO A 192 -3.85 -11.14 -16.44
C PRO A 192 -2.67 -10.17 -16.24
N SER A 193 -1.64 -10.62 -15.53
CA SER A 193 -0.47 -9.80 -15.27
C SER A 193 0.78 -10.63 -15.53
N ALA A 194 1.47 -10.33 -16.63
CA ALA A 194 2.72 -11.00 -16.97
C ALA A 194 3.78 -10.88 -15.85
N ALA A 195 3.77 -9.79 -15.10
CA ALA A 195 4.65 -9.64 -13.93
C ALA A 195 4.29 -10.61 -12.80
N LEU A 196 2.99 -10.91 -12.60
CA LEU A 196 2.55 -11.91 -11.64
C LEU A 196 2.93 -13.30 -12.11
N ASP A 197 2.65 -13.64 -13.38
CA ASP A 197 3.00 -14.93 -13.96
C ASP A 197 4.50 -15.21 -13.85
N GLN A 198 5.33 -14.19 -14.07
CA GLN A 198 6.78 -14.29 -13.92
C GLN A 198 7.18 -14.54 -12.46
N LEU A 199 6.61 -13.81 -11.51
CA LEU A 199 6.89 -13.97 -10.09
C LEU A 199 6.48 -15.35 -9.58
N GLU A 200 5.35 -15.87 -10.05
CA GLU A 200 4.84 -17.19 -9.63
C GLU A 200 5.60 -18.36 -10.23
N ARG A 201 6.16 -18.20 -11.44
CA ARG A 201 6.93 -19.26 -12.13
C ARG A 201 8.39 -19.33 -11.73
N ASP A 202 8.98 -18.20 -11.38
CA ASP A 202 10.39 -18.11 -11.02
C ASP A 202 10.61 -18.47 -9.54
N PRO A 203 11.36 -19.54 -9.23
CA PRO A 203 11.57 -19.98 -7.86
C PRO A 203 12.30 -18.94 -6.99
N ASP A 204 13.26 -18.20 -7.55
CA ASP A 204 14.05 -17.20 -6.82
C ASP A 204 13.17 -16.01 -6.43
N LEU A 205 12.38 -15.49 -7.37
CA LEU A 205 11.45 -14.39 -7.13
C LEU A 205 10.39 -14.79 -6.10
N ARG A 206 9.87 -16.00 -6.21
CA ARG A 206 8.86 -16.54 -5.31
C ARG A 206 9.39 -16.70 -3.90
N ALA A 207 10.60 -17.23 -3.75
CA ALA A 207 11.23 -17.41 -2.45
C ALA A 207 11.54 -16.09 -1.76
N LEU A 208 12.11 -15.11 -2.49
CA LEU A 208 12.33 -13.77 -1.98
C LEU A 208 11.03 -13.10 -1.54
N ALA A 209 10.01 -13.15 -2.39
CA ALA A 209 8.70 -12.60 -2.08
C ALA A 209 8.09 -13.23 -0.82
N HIS A 210 8.25 -14.56 -0.68
CA HIS A 210 7.76 -15.29 0.49
C HIS A 210 8.46 -14.86 1.77
N VAL A 211 9.79 -14.78 1.78
CA VAL A 211 10.57 -14.38 2.96
C VAL A 211 10.25 -12.94 3.36
N LEU A 212 10.22 -12.03 2.41
CA LEU A 212 9.97 -10.61 2.65
C LEU A 212 8.55 -10.34 3.19
N HIS A 213 7.59 -11.18 2.84
CA HIS A 213 6.19 -11.03 3.23
C HIS A 213 5.66 -12.19 4.08
N ARG A 214 6.57 -12.94 4.77
CA ARG A 214 6.20 -14.11 5.59
C ARG A 214 5.10 -13.79 6.62
N ASP A 215 5.12 -12.57 7.19
CA ASP A 215 4.13 -12.15 8.17
C ASP A 215 2.75 -11.92 7.52
N ASP A 216 2.70 -11.42 6.29
CA ASP A 216 1.45 -11.30 5.54
C ASP A 216 0.83 -12.68 5.26
N PHE A 217 1.66 -13.67 4.84
CA PHE A 217 1.18 -15.04 4.65
C PHE A 217 0.61 -15.62 5.94
N ARG A 218 1.30 -15.39 7.06
CA ARG A 218 0.88 -15.90 8.38
C ARG A 218 -0.38 -15.20 8.90
N CYS A 219 -0.40 -13.85 8.86
CA CYS A 219 -1.47 -13.07 9.48
C CYS A 219 -2.80 -13.15 8.72
N PHE A 220 -2.75 -13.30 7.40
CA PHE A 220 -3.94 -13.26 6.55
C PHE A 220 -4.36 -14.62 5.98
N GLY A 221 -3.65 -15.70 6.32
CA GLY A 221 -3.99 -17.06 5.89
C GLY A 221 -3.89 -17.25 4.37
N PHE A 222 -3.00 -16.51 3.69
CA PHE A 222 -2.73 -16.76 2.28
C PHE A 222 -2.05 -18.11 2.09
N GLU A 223 -2.37 -18.79 0.99
CA GLU A 223 -1.72 -20.05 0.64
C GLU A 223 -0.21 -19.83 0.50
N ARG A 224 0.54 -20.70 1.15
CA ARG A 224 1.99 -20.73 1.02
C ARG A 224 2.32 -21.51 -0.25
N SER A 225 3.05 -20.88 -1.16
CA SER A 225 3.75 -21.70 -2.16
C SER A 225 4.74 -22.60 -1.41
N PRO A 226 4.80 -23.90 -1.71
CA PRO A 226 5.82 -24.79 -1.16
C PRO A 226 7.18 -24.41 -1.79
N ALA A 227 7.74 -23.28 -1.39
CA ALA A 227 9.12 -22.97 -1.65
C ALA A 227 9.94 -23.88 -0.72
N GLN A 228 10.36 -25.02 -1.23
CA GLN A 228 11.35 -25.82 -0.55
C GLN A 228 12.66 -25.03 -0.60
N PHE A 229 13.03 -24.50 0.55
CA PHE A 229 14.29 -23.76 0.74
C PHE A 229 15.49 -24.70 0.87
N GLU A 230 15.44 -25.84 0.23
CA GLU A 230 16.50 -26.84 0.28
C GLU A 230 17.62 -26.60 -0.75
N ASP A 231 17.37 -25.73 -1.73
CA ASP A 231 18.40 -25.33 -2.69
C ASP A 231 19.43 -24.39 -2.03
N PRO A 232 20.71 -24.78 -1.93
CA PRO A 232 21.74 -23.97 -1.30
C PRO A 232 21.96 -22.61 -1.97
N GLU A 233 21.83 -22.52 -3.30
CA GLU A 233 21.97 -21.27 -4.05
C GLU A 233 20.81 -20.32 -3.73
N LEU A 234 19.60 -20.86 -3.67
CA LEU A 234 18.41 -20.11 -3.31
C LEU A 234 18.49 -19.61 -1.86
N LYS A 235 18.96 -20.44 -0.94
CA LYS A 235 19.16 -20.08 0.45
C LYS A 235 20.19 -18.93 0.56
N GLN A 236 21.30 -19.02 -0.13
CA GLN A 236 22.31 -17.98 -0.16
C GLN A 236 21.76 -16.68 -0.75
N LEU A 237 20.96 -16.74 -1.81
CA LEU A 237 20.32 -15.59 -2.40
C LEU A 237 19.38 -14.88 -1.41
N ILE A 238 18.62 -15.64 -0.62
CA ILE A 238 17.74 -15.13 0.42
C ILE A 238 18.52 -14.48 1.54
N GLU A 239 19.58 -15.14 2.04
CA GLU A 239 20.44 -14.61 3.09
C GLU A 239 21.12 -13.30 2.64
N GLN A 240 21.65 -13.26 1.42
CA GLN A 240 22.21 -12.05 0.83
C GLN A 240 21.18 -10.92 0.70
N SER A 241 19.96 -11.26 0.31
CA SER A 241 18.86 -10.31 0.17
C SER A 241 18.46 -9.70 1.52
N LEU A 242 18.44 -10.49 2.58
CA LEU A 242 18.13 -10.03 3.94
C LEU A 242 19.29 -9.27 4.60
N ALA A 243 20.53 -9.52 4.16
CA ALA A 243 21.73 -8.83 4.63
C ALA A 243 21.97 -7.46 3.95
N ILE A 244 21.17 -7.09 2.96
CA ILE A 244 21.25 -5.75 2.36
C ILE A 244 20.78 -4.74 3.40
N GLY A 245 21.76 -4.05 3.98
CA GLY A 245 21.51 -2.98 4.94
C GLY A 245 20.78 -1.78 4.34
N PRO A 246 20.45 -0.76 5.16
CA PRO A 246 19.72 0.41 4.72
C PRO A 246 20.36 0.99 3.46
N SER A 247 19.53 1.18 2.46
CA SER A 247 19.94 1.76 1.19
C SER A 247 20.28 3.22 1.41
N HIS A 248 21.53 3.51 1.75
CA HIS A 248 22.01 4.88 1.81
C HIS A 248 21.75 5.55 0.47
N ALA A 249 20.91 6.58 0.51
CA ALA A 249 20.67 7.55 -0.56
C ALA A 249 20.84 6.96 -1.97
N LEU A 250 19.91 6.12 -2.39
CA LEU A 250 19.85 5.81 -3.81
C LEU A 250 19.72 7.15 -4.56
N PRO A 251 20.56 7.42 -5.53
CA PRO A 251 20.34 8.61 -6.35
C PRO A 251 18.91 8.57 -6.85
N LEU A 252 18.21 9.70 -6.80
CA LEU A 252 16.82 9.86 -7.17
C LEU A 252 16.69 10.27 -8.66
N PRO A 253 17.25 9.51 -9.64
CA PRO A 253 17.43 10.03 -10.98
C PRO A 253 16.12 10.22 -11.75
N ASN A 254 15.07 9.47 -11.39
CA ASN A 254 13.84 9.42 -12.18
C ASN A 254 12.58 9.57 -11.31
N LEU A 255 12.55 10.61 -10.51
CA LEU A 255 11.35 10.99 -9.78
C LEU A 255 10.31 11.53 -10.77
N THR A 256 9.05 11.17 -10.58
CA THR A 256 7.95 11.89 -11.21
C THR A 256 8.05 13.38 -10.85
N PRO A 257 7.48 14.30 -11.63
CA PRO A 257 7.48 15.72 -11.28
C PRO A 257 6.98 15.97 -9.85
N GLN A 258 5.96 15.24 -9.41
CA GLN A 258 5.41 15.29 -8.07
C GLN A 258 6.42 14.84 -7.02
N MET A 259 7.10 13.71 -7.23
CA MET A 259 8.14 13.23 -6.31
C MET A 259 9.39 14.12 -6.30
N ARG A 260 9.79 14.68 -7.45
CA ARG A 260 10.88 15.68 -7.49
C ARG A 260 10.55 16.90 -6.67
N TRP A 261 9.31 17.35 -6.75
CA TRP A 261 8.84 18.48 -5.97
C TRP A 261 8.94 18.20 -4.46
N TYR A 262 8.57 16.99 -4.01
CA TYR A 262 8.68 16.56 -2.61
C TYR A 262 10.13 16.44 -2.14
N TYR A 263 10.93 15.66 -2.84
CA TYR A 263 12.32 15.41 -2.47
C TYR A 263 13.21 16.66 -2.65
N GLY A 264 12.91 17.53 -3.59
CA GLY A 264 13.61 18.79 -3.79
C GLY A 264 13.37 19.82 -2.68
N ARG A 265 12.19 19.80 -2.04
CA ARG A 265 11.87 20.69 -0.93
C ARG A 265 12.45 20.25 0.41
N SER A 266 12.64 18.94 0.60
CA SER A 266 13.16 18.41 1.88
C SER A 266 14.57 18.88 2.22
N SER A 267 15.33 19.39 1.24
CA SER A 267 16.67 19.94 1.47
C SER A 267 16.70 21.33 2.12
N HIS A 268 15.58 22.05 2.22
CA HIS A 268 15.63 23.48 2.54
C HIS A 268 14.75 24.00 3.67
N ARG A 269 13.71 23.29 4.14
CA ARG A 269 12.96 23.63 5.38
C ARG A 269 11.93 22.54 5.70
N PRO A 270 11.75 22.15 6.98
CA PRO A 270 10.60 21.37 7.39
C PRO A 270 9.34 22.23 7.20
N GLU A 271 8.56 21.92 6.17
CA GLU A 271 7.21 22.50 6.08
C GLU A 271 6.28 21.74 7.03
N PRO A 272 5.29 22.42 7.61
CA PRO A 272 4.30 21.77 8.46
C PRO A 272 3.60 20.64 7.65
N VAL A 273 3.30 19.53 8.32
CA VAL A 273 2.54 18.42 7.74
C VAL A 273 1.30 18.97 7.04
N LEU A 274 1.16 18.68 5.75
CA LEU A 274 0.01 19.09 4.99
C LEU A 274 -1.26 18.62 5.70
N ARG A 275 -2.15 19.54 5.96
CA ARG A 275 -3.45 19.19 6.54
C ARG A 275 -4.22 18.34 5.52
N PRO A 276 -4.93 17.29 5.99
CA PRO A 276 -5.82 16.56 5.10
C PRO A 276 -6.83 17.52 4.48
N THR A 277 -7.08 17.35 3.19
CA THR A 277 -8.16 18.08 2.54
C THR A 277 -9.49 17.64 3.15
N ARG A 278 -10.18 18.54 3.80
CA ARG A 278 -11.56 18.33 4.25
C ARG A 278 -12.46 18.54 3.06
N SER A 279 -13.45 17.66 2.88
CA SER A 279 -14.59 18.00 2.03
C SER A 279 -15.21 19.32 2.54
N PRO A 280 -15.53 20.26 1.66
CA PRO A 280 -16.13 21.51 2.07
C PRO A 280 -17.39 21.22 2.90
N ARG A 281 -17.49 21.79 4.10
CA ARG A 281 -18.74 21.77 4.87
C ARG A 281 -19.73 22.58 4.07
N THR A 282 -20.83 21.98 3.66
CA THR A 282 -22.00 22.74 3.24
C THR A 282 -22.45 23.61 4.43
N PRO A 283 -22.60 24.92 4.26
CA PRO A 283 -23.17 25.75 5.33
C PRO A 283 -24.57 25.26 5.63
N ARG A 284 -24.87 25.13 6.92
CA ARG A 284 -26.25 24.83 7.41
C ARG A 284 -27.14 26.00 7.15
#